data_d4f9fbfc7ab599c0ce1a809cf6736f9f
#
_entry.id   d4f9fbfc7ab599c0ce1a809cf6736f9f
#
_cell.length_a   1.000
_cell.length_b   1.000
_cell.length_c   1.000
_cell.angle_alpha   90.00
_cell.angle_beta   90.00
_cell.angle_gamma   90.00
#
_symmetry.space_group_name_H-M   'P 1'
#
loop_
_entity.id
_entity.type
_entity.pdbx_description
1 polymer ?
#
loop_
_entity_poly.entity_id
_entity_poly.type
_entity_poly.pdbx_seq_one_letter_code
_entity_poly.pdbx_strand_id
1 'polypeptide(L)'
;MNAIHPKQFRILAIAPVTRGFGFAVLEGQDTLVNWGVKTVKGKGNKNAKLLPKVEELIARYQPGVLVLEDASAKGSLRHTRIRRLAPQIVKVAETCKVDVKLFSREHMLKILVPDGQRTKHDLAKVVAGQFPVQLGYKLPPKRTAAMREHYQMGIFDAVMVAMVFRLEH
;
A
#
# COMPACT_ATOMS: atom_id res chain seq x y z
N MET A 1 18.14 -17.78 -29.76
CA MET A 1 18.57 -16.65 -28.90
C MET A 1 17.45 -16.29 -27.98
N ASN A 2 17.62 -16.54 -26.69
CA ASN A 2 16.68 -16.06 -25.71
C ASN A 2 16.94 -14.57 -25.50
N ALA A 3 16.03 -13.74 -25.97
CA ALA A 3 16.07 -12.32 -25.65
C ALA A 3 15.90 -12.17 -24.13
N ILE A 4 16.95 -11.72 -23.46
CA ILE A 4 16.86 -11.36 -22.06
C ILE A 4 16.05 -10.09 -22.00
N HIS A 5 14.76 -10.22 -21.68
CA HIS A 5 13.94 -9.03 -21.40
C HIS A 5 14.48 -8.42 -20.13
N PRO A 6 14.85 -7.12 -20.14
CA PRO A 6 15.28 -6.47 -18.91
C PRO A 6 14.17 -6.58 -17.89
N LYS A 7 14.52 -6.99 -16.67
CA LYS A 7 13.58 -7.10 -15.56
C LYS A 7 12.93 -5.73 -15.35
N GLN A 8 11.63 -5.65 -15.54
CA GLN A 8 10.92 -4.40 -15.34
C GLN A 8 10.96 -3.98 -13.87
N PHE A 9 11.09 -2.68 -13.64
CA PHE A 9 11.13 -2.12 -12.31
C PHE A 9 9.81 -2.39 -11.58
N ARG A 10 9.89 -2.97 -10.38
CA ARG A 10 8.72 -3.27 -9.56
C ARG A 10 8.67 -2.38 -8.34
N ILE A 11 7.45 -1.94 -8.03
CA ILE A 11 7.13 -1.18 -6.84
C ILE A 11 6.32 -2.10 -5.92
N LEU A 12 6.79 -2.29 -4.70
CA LEU A 12 6.00 -2.93 -3.64
C LEU A 12 5.43 -1.83 -2.76
N ALA A 13 4.11 -1.68 -2.78
CA ALA A 13 3.42 -0.70 -1.95
C ALA A 13 2.75 -1.40 -0.77
N ILE A 14 2.84 -0.80 0.41
CA ILE A 14 2.25 -1.32 1.64
C ILE A 14 1.49 -0.21 2.35
N ALA A 15 0.27 -0.54 2.78
CA ALA A 15 -0.57 0.34 3.59
C ALA A 15 -1.02 -0.41 4.85
N PRO A 16 -0.54 -0.01 6.04
CA PRO A 16 -0.97 -0.63 7.29
C PRO A 16 -2.47 -0.43 7.53
N VAL A 17 -3.12 -1.48 8.00
CA VAL A 17 -4.54 -1.45 8.37
C VAL A 17 -4.73 -2.12 9.73
N THR A 18 -5.94 -2.06 10.27
CA THR A 18 -6.24 -2.53 11.65
C THR A 18 -5.81 -3.97 11.90
N ARG A 19 -6.01 -4.87 10.94
CA ARG A 19 -5.72 -6.31 11.11
C ARG A 19 -4.42 -6.77 10.45
N GLY A 20 -3.71 -5.87 9.78
CA GLY A 20 -2.49 -6.25 9.06
C GLY A 20 -2.02 -5.16 8.14
N PHE A 21 -1.89 -5.47 6.86
CA PHE A 21 -1.56 -4.47 5.84
C PHE A 21 -2.15 -4.86 4.48
N GLY A 22 -2.54 -3.84 3.72
CA GLY A 22 -2.79 -4.00 2.29
C GLY A 22 -1.50 -3.89 1.51
N PHE A 23 -1.41 -4.59 0.39
CA PHE A 23 -0.24 -4.49 -0.47
C PHE A 23 -0.64 -4.47 -1.94
N ALA A 24 0.25 -3.91 -2.76
CA ALA A 24 0.15 -3.93 -4.21
C ALA A 24 1.53 -4.02 -4.82
N VAL A 25 1.65 -4.73 -5.92
CA VAL A 25 2.90 -4.84 -6.70
C VAL A 25 2.61 -4.29 -8.08
N LEU A 26 3.27 -3.19 -8.43
CA LEU A 26 3.23 -2.62 -9.78
C LEU A 26 4.52 -2.94 -10.52
N GLU A 27 4.39 -3.23 -11.80
CA GLU A 27 5.52 -3.49 -12.69
C GLU A 27 5.42 -2.57 -13.90
N GLY A 28 6.52 -1.95 -14.28
CA GLY A 28 6.54 -1.01 -15.42
C GLY A 28 5.66 0.21 -15.19
N GLN A 29 4.96 0.65 -16.24
CA GLN A 29 4.15 1.88 -16.18
C GLN A 29 2.79 1.67 -15.52
N ASP A 30 2.06 0.61 -15.91
CA ASP A 30 0.65 0.49 -15.57
C ASP A 30 0.21 -0.94 -15.22
N THR A 31 1.15 -1.85 -14.96
CA THR A 31 0.79 -3.25 -14.70
C THR A 31 0.68 -3.53 -13.22
N LEU A 32 -0.51 -3.85 -12.75
CA LEU A 32 -0.75 -4.32 -11.40
C LEU A 32 -0.57 -5.84 -11.38
N VAL A 33 0.57 -6.29 -10.85
CA VAL A 33 0.98 -7.71 -10.89
C VAL A 33 0.27 -8.53 -9.83
N ASN A 34 0.18 -7.99 -8.62
CA ASN A 34 -0.49 -8.65 -7.51
C ASN A 34 -0.96 -7.62 -6.48
N TRP A 35 -1.94 -7.99 -5.70
CA TRP A 35 -2.50 -7.16 -4.65
C TRP A 35 -3.21 -8.03 -3.63
N GLY A 36 -3.44 -7.50 -2.45
CA GLY A 36 -4.17 -8.22 -1.43
C GLY A 36 -4.05 -7.58 -0.06
N VAL A 37 -4.55 -8.31 0.92
CA VAL A 37 -4.46 -7.93 2.34
C VAL A 37 -3.80 -9.10 3.07
N LYS A 38 -2.77 -8.79 3.86
CA LYS A 38 -2.13 -9.75 4.75
C LYS A 38 -2.62 -9.49 6.16
N THR A 39 -3.17 -10.50 6.79
CA THR A 39 -3.67 -10.43 8.16
C THR A 39 -3.04 -11.49 9.01
N VAL A 40 -3.06 -11.29 10.32
CA VAL A 40 -2.62 -12.28 11.31
C VAL A 40 -3.71 -12.50 12.33
N LYS A 41 -3.83 -13.74 12.77
CA LYS A 41 -4.82 -14.17 13.76
C LYS A 41 -4.13 -14.56 15.06
N GLY A 42 -4.92 -14.59 16.14
CA GLY A 42 -4.48 -15.07 17.44
C GLY A 42 -3.92 -13.98 18.33
N LYS A 43 -3.49 -14.42 19.52
CA LYS A 43 -2.90 -13.55 20.54
C LYS A 43 -1.42 -13.33 20.25
N GLY A 44 -0.88 -12.23 20.76
CA GLY A 44 0.53 -11.91 20.68
C GLY A 44 0.82 -10.68 19.82
N ASN A 45 2.08 -10.45 19.53
CA ASN A 45 2.53 -9.26 18.79
C ASN A 45 2.19 -9.38 17.31
N LYS A 46 1.14 -8.68 16.87
CA LYS A 46 0.70 -8.69 15.49
C LYS A 46 1.78 -8.17 14.53
N ASN A 47 2.48 -7.11 14.91
CA ASN A 47 3.53 -6.53 14.07
C ASN A 47 4.66 -7.54 13.84
N ALA A 48 5.09 -8.26 14.90
CA ALA A 48 6.11 -9.28 14.76
C ALA A 48 5.68 -10.43 13.83
N LYS A 49 4.38 -10.74 13.77
CA LYS A 49 3.84 -11.76 12.87
C LYS A 49 3.69 -11.26 11.42
N LEU A 50 3.56 -9.95 11.23
CA LEU A 50 3.40 -9.34 9.91
C LEU A 50 4.73 -9.14 9.18
N LEU A 51 5.80 -8.88 9.90
CA LEU A 51 7.11 -8.61 9.31
C LEU A 51 7.64 -9.74 8.41
N PRO A 52 7.52 -11.03 8.79
CA PRO A 52 7.90 -12.12 7.88
C PRO A 52 7.10 -12.13 6.57
N LYS A 53 5.87 -11.66 6.59
CA LYS A 53 5.04 -11.55 5.39
C LYS A 53 5.54 -10.44 4.45
N VAL A 54 6.08 -9.37 5.00
CA VAL A 54 6.75 -8.31 4.23
C VAL A 54 8.02 -8.86 3.58
N GLU A 55 8.84 -9.57 4.35
CA GLU A 55 10.06 -10.21 3.82
C GLU A 55 9.74 -11.17 2.68
N GLU A 56 8.69 -11.96 2.82
CA GLU A 56 8.23 -12.90 1.80
C GLU A 56 7.85 -12.19 0.50
N LEU A 57 7.14 -11.06 0.59
CA LEU A 57 6.78 -10.25 -0.58
C LEU A 57 8.02 -9.66 -1.25
N ILE A 58 8.97 -9.17 -0.47
CA ILE A 58 10.24 -8.64 -1.00
C ILE A 58 11.02 -9.75 -1.72
N ALA A 59 11.13 -10.92 -1.11
CA ALA A 59 11.84 -12.06 -1.70
C ALA A 59 11.18 -12.52 -3.00
N ARG A 60 9.84 -12.58 -3.01
CA ARG A 60 9.08 -13.07 -4.16
C ARG A 60 9.12 -12.12 -5.35
N TYR A 61 8.94 -10.82 -5.12
CA TYR A 61 8.81 -9.83 -6.19
C TYR A 61 10.08 -9.05 -6.47
N GLN A 62 11.04 -9.09 -5.57
CA GLN A 62 12.31 -8.37 -5.70
C GLN A 62 12.12 -6.93 -6.18
N PRO A 63 11.36 -6.10 -5.43
CA PRO A 63 11.06 -4.74 -5.85
C PRO A 63 12.31 -3.86 -5.86
N GLY A 64 12.32 -2.87 -6.75
CA GLY A 64 13.35 -1.84 -6.77
C GLY A 64 13.12 -0.78 -5.71
N VAL A 65 11.85 -0.63 -5.26
CA VAL A 65 11.48 0.30 -4.20
C VAL A 65 10.29 -0.27 -3.43
N LEU A 66 10.29 -0.03 -2.11
CA LEU A 66 9.14 -0.24 -1.26
C LEU A 66 8.56 1.13 -0.91
N VAL A 67 7.28 1.35 -1.22
CA VAL A 67 6.58 2.58 -0.89
C VAL A 67 5.56 2.30 0.21
N LEU A 68 5.45 3.23 1.15
CA LEU A 68 4.72 3.00 2.37
C LEU A 68 3.96 4.25 2.76
N GLU A 69 2.70 4.09 3.18
CA GLU A 69 1.97 5.20 3.77
C GLU A 69 2.59 5.55 5.13
N ASP A 70 2.93 6.83 5.31
CA ASP A 70 3.49 7.33 6.55
C ASP A 70 2.37 7.58 7.57
N ALA A 71 2.10 6.57 8.39
CA ALA A 71 1.11 6.65 9.46
C ALA A 71 1.62 7.40 10.70
N SER A 72 2.91 7.71 10.76
CA SER A 72 3.51 8.48 11.86
C SER A 72 3.41 9.99 11.65
N ALA A 73 2.90 10.44 10.49
CA ALA A 73 2.78 11.85 10.18
C ALA A 73 1.99 12.61 11.27
N LYS A 74 2.42 13.85 11.52
CA LYS A 74 1.76 14.72 12.50
C LYS A 74 0.27 14.87 12.17
N GLY A 75 -0.59 14.66 13.18
CA GLY A 75 -2.03 14.70 12.99
C GLY A 75 -2.65 13.36 12.59
N SER A 76 -1.86 12.31 12.47
CA SER A 76 -2.40 10.97 12.21
C SER A 76 -3.22 10.47 13.41
N LEU A 77 -4.45 10.01 13.15
CA LEU A 77 -5.32 9.39 14.15
C LEU A 77 -5.14 7.85 14.19
N ARG A 78 -4.13 7.34 13.51
CA ARG A 78 -3.86 5.91 13.46
C ARG A 78 -3.50 5.34 14.82
N HIS A 79 -3.97 4.12 15.08
CA HIS A 79 -3.65 3.38 16.29
C HIS A 79 -2.13 3.23 16.47
N THR A 80 -1.66 3.26 17.71
CA THR A 80 -0.23 3.15 18.05
C THR A 80 0.46 1.95 17.37
N ARG A 81 -0.19 0.79 17.36
CA ARG A 81 0.36 -0.41 16.72
C ARG A 81 0.62 -0.18 15.22
N ILE A 82 -0.33 0.45 14.52
CA ILE A 82 -0.19 0.76 13.08
C ILE A 82 0.95 1.75 12.87
N ARG A 83 1.04 2.77 13.73
CA ARG A 83 2.10 3.77 13.65
C ARG A 83 3.50 3.19 13.88
N ARG A 84 3.60 2.13 14.71
CA ARG A 84 4.86 1.43 14.98
C ARG A 84 5.23 0.45 13.87
N LEU A 85 4.27 -0.05 13.13
CA LEU A 85 4.52 -1.02 12.06
C LEU A 85 5.37 -0.41 10.94
N ALA A 86 5.08 0.83 10.55
CA ALA A 86 5.80 1.50 9.46
C ALA A 86 7.32 1.55 9.67
N PRO A 87 7.84 2.03 10.82
CA PRO A 87 9.28 1.99 11.06
C PRO A 87 9.88 0.59 11.04
N GLN A 88 9.14 -0.42 11.49
CA GLN A 88 9.60 -1.81 11.48
C GLN A 88 9.68 -2.36 10.04
N ILE A 89 8.72 -2.00 9.18
CA ILE A 89 8.76 -2.35 7.76
C ILE A 89 9.96 -1.68 7.08
N VAL A 90 10.22 -0.42 7.39
CA VAL A 90 11.41 0.29 6.87
C VAL A 90 12.69 -0.48 7.21
N LYS A 91 12.80 -0.94 8.44
CA LYS A 91 13.96 -1.71 8.91
C LYS A 91 14.13 -3.03 8.14
N VAL A 92 13.04 -3.74 7.91
CA VAL A 92 13.03 -4.97 7.11
C VAL A 92 13.51 -4.69 5.69
N ALA A 93 12.98 -3.65 5.05
CA ALA A 93 13.37 -3.28 3.69
C ALA A 93 14.86 -2.91 3.61
N GLU A 94 15.36 -2.14 4.58
CA GLU A 94 16.77 -1.79 4.64
C GLU A 94 17.66 -3.02 4.77
N THR A 95 17.29 -3.97 5.62
CA THR A 95 18.00 -5.25 5.78
C THR A 95 18.02 -6.03 4.46
N CYS A 96 16.95 -5.96 3.69
CA CYS A 96 16.85 -6.58 2.37
C CYS A 96 17.48 -5.73 1.25
N LYS A 97 18.07 -4.58 1.58
CA LYS A 97 18.68 -3.64 0.63
C LYS A 97 17.70 -3.09 -0.41
N VAL A 98 16.48 -2.82 0.03
CA VAL A 98 15.42 -2.21 -0.79
C VAL A 98 15.24 -0.76 -0.34
N ASP A 99 15.26 0.15 -1.30
CA ASP A 99 14.98 1.57 -1.03
C ASP A 99 13.54 1.75 -0.58
N VAL A 100 13.32 2.69 0.35
CA VAL A 100 12.01 2.97 0.91
C VAL A 100 11.64 4.43 0.66
N LYS A 101 10.37 4.65 0.26
CA LYS A 101 9.77 5.99 0.18
C LYS A 101 8.50 6.02 1.03
N LEU A 102 8.35 7.09 1.79
CA LEU A 102 7.20 7.32 2.67
C LEU A 102 6.37 8.48 2.14
N PHE A 103 5.05 8.31 2.11
CA PHE A 103 4.12 9.35 1.68
C PHE A 103 3.03 9.55 2.73
N SER A 104 2.83 10.80 3.15
CA SER A 104 1.71 11.13 4.02
C SER A 104 0.39 11.13 3.24
N ARG A 105 -0.70 10.88 3.94
CA ARG A 105 -2.04 10.93 3.32
C ARG A 105 -2.33 12.31 2.74
N GLU A 106 -1.95 13.37 3.44
CA GLU A 106 -2.13 14.74 2.96
C GLU A 106 -1.44 14.96 1.62
N HIS A 107 -0.20 14.49 1.47
CA HIS A 107 0.55 14.61 0.22
C HIS A 107 -0.14 13.83 -0.90
N MET A 108 -0.57 12.60 -0.63
CA MET A 108 -1.26 11.77 -1.61
C MET A 108 -2.57 12.39 -2.08
N LEU A 109 -3.33 13.00 -1.17
CA LEU A 109 -4.56 13.70 -1.51
C LEU A 109 -4.31 14.88 -2.46
N LYS A 110 -3.27 15.64 -2.22
CA LYS A 110 -2.90 16.77 -3.09
C LYS A 110 -2.56 16.34 -4.50
N ILE A 111 -1.94 15.18 -4.65
CA ILE A 111 -1.52 14.66 -5.96
C ILE A 111 -2.69 14.03 -6.71
N LEU A 112 -3.50 13.21 -6.05
CA LEU A 112 -4.52 12.39 -6.71
C LEU A 112 -5.87 13.08 -6.85
N VAL A 113 -6.23 13.95 -5.92
CA VAL A 113 -7.55 14.60 -5.89
C VAL A 113 -7.39 16.09 -5.55
N PRO A 114 -6.71 16.88 -6.39
CA PRO A 114 -6.42 18.28 -6.06
C PRO A 114 -7.68 19.14 -5.89
N ASP A 115 -8.73 18.86 -6.67
CA ASP A 115 -9.96 19.66 -6.72
C ASP A 115 -11.21 18.89 -6.25
N GLY A 116 -11.05 17.66 -5.75
CA GLY A 116 -12.15 16.79 -5.39
C GLY A 116 -12.43 16.70 -3.91
N GLN A 117 -13.50 16.00 -3.57
CA GLN A 117 -13.75 15.58 -2.20
C GLN A 117 -12.64 14.63 -1.76
N ARG A 118 -12.20 14.76 -0.51
CA ARG A 118 -10.98 14.13 -0.03
C ARG A 118 -11.26 12.99 0.95
N THR A 119 -12.24 12.16 0.64
CA THR A 119 -12.51 10.96 1.44
C THR A 119 -11.71 9.77 0.94
N LYS A 120 -11.53 8.77 1.80
CA LYS A 120 -10.92 7.50 1.38
C LYS A 120 -11.68 6.85 0.24
N HIS A 121 -13.00 6.97 0.23
CA HIS A 121 -13.83 6.41 -0.83
C HIS A 121 -13.59 7.11 -2.17
N ASP A 122 -13.43 8.43 -2.17
CA ASP A 122 -13.10 9.17 -3.39
C ASP A 122 -11.76 8.72 -3.97
N LEU A 123 -10.76 8.52 -3.12
CA LEU A 123 -9.46 7.99 -3.54
C LEU A 123 -9.57 6.57 -4.07
N ALA A 124 -10.36 5.73 -3.43
CA ALA A 124 -10.59 4.36 -3.89
C ALA A 124 -11.26 4.34 -5.27
N LYS A 125 -12.16 5.28 -5.55
CA LYS A 125 -12.76 5.43 -6.89
C LYS A 125 -11.71 5.78 -7.95
N VAL A 126 -10.77 6.66 -7.63
CA VAL A 126 -9.67 7.01 -8.54
C VAL A 126 -8.84 5.77 -8.86
N VAL A 127 -8.49 5.00 -7.84
CA VAL A 127 -7.73 3.75 -7.99
C VAL A 127 -8.50 2.73 -8.82
N ALA A 128 -9.79 2.52 -8.52
CA ALA A 128 -10.65 1.60 -9.26
C ALA A 128 -10.79 2.00 -10.73
N GLY A 129 -10.85 3.30 -11.01
CA GLY A 129 -10.89 3.82 -12.38
C GLY A 129 -9.60 3.59 -13.15
N GLN A 130 -8.46 3.60 -12.48
CA GLN A 130 -7.16 3.33 -13.10
C GLN A 130 -6.96 1.84 -13.40
N PHE A 131 -7.51 0.95 -12.54
CA PHE A 131 -7.40 -0.50 -12.70
C PHE A 131 -8.80 -1.15 -12.66
N PRO A 132 -9.67 -0.83 -13.66
CA PRO A 132 -11.07 -1.26 -13.59
C PRO A 132 -11.27 -2.77 -13.66
N VAL A 133 -10.42 -3.47 -14.41
CA VAL A 133 -10.51 -4.93 -14.56
C VAL A 133 -10.14 -5.64 -13.25
N GLN A 134 -9.06 -5.20 -12.60
CA GLN A 134 -8.56 -5.82 -11.39
C GLN A 134 -9.30 -5.37 -10.13
N LEU A 135 -9.66 -4.09 -10.04
CA LEU A 135 -10.13 -3.48 -8.78
C LEU A 135 -11.52 -2.87 -8.84
N GLY A 136 -12.11 -2.68 -10.03
CA GLY A 136 -13.42 -2.04 -10.14
C GLY A 136 -14.51 -2.74 -9.32
N TYR A 137 -14.55 -4.06 -9.36
CA TYR A 137 -15.54 -4.85 -8.63
C TYR A 137 -15.23 -4.98 -7.12
N LYS A 138 -14.03 -4.62 -6.70
CA LYS A 138 -13.59 -4.69 -5.30
C LYS A 138 -13.84 -3.39 -4.54
N LEU A 139 -14.31 -2.35 -5.22
CA LEU A 139 -14.54 -1.06 -4.59
C LEU A 139 -15.56 -1.20 -3.45
N PRO A 140 -15.18 -0.94 -2.18
CA PRO A 140 -16.11 -1.03 -1.08
C PRO A 140 -17.18 0.06 -1.16
N PRO A 141 -18.36 -0.16 -0.57
CA PRO A 141 -19.39 0.88 -0.50
C PRO A 141 -18.88 2.06 0.35
N LYS A 142 -19.45 3.23 0.09
CA LYS A 142 -19.12 4.42 0.86
C LYS A 142 -19.41 4.18 2.35
N ARG A 143 -18.40 4.38 3.18
CA ARG A 143 -18.51 4.19 4.62
C ARG A 143 -19.37 5.29 5.25
N THR A 144 -20.29 4.90 6.12
CA THR A 144 -21.00 5.81 7.02
C THR A 144 -20.27 5.88 8.36
N ALA A 145 -20.57 6.89 9.18
CA ALA A 145 -19.93 7.08 10.48
C ALA A 145 -20.07 5.87 11.43
N ALA A 146 -21.15 5.07 11.26
CA ALA A 146 -21.42 3.89 12.10
C ALA A 146 -20.73 2.62 11.61
N MET A 147 -20.13 2.63 10.42
CA MET A 147 -19.51 1.45 9.81
C MET A 147 -18.01 1.40 10.06
N ARG A 148 -17.49 0.19 10.26
CA ARG A 148 -16.04 -0.05 10.25
C ARG A 148 -15.52 0.07 8.83
N GLU A 149 -14.25 0.48 8.71
CA GLU A 149 -13.58 0.50 7.41
C GLU A 149 -13.56 -0.93 6.83
N HIS A 150 -13.92 -1.03 5.55
CA HIS A 150 -13.91 -2.31 4.85
C HIS A 150 -12.47 -2.83 4.74
N TYR A 151 -12.27 -4.12 5.03
CA TYR A 151 -10.93 -4.69 5.04
C TYR A 151 -10.20 -4.57 3.69
N GLN A 152 -10.91 -4.54 2.58
CA GLN A 152 -10.32 -4.39 1.24
C GLN A 152 -9.82 -2.97 0.95
N MET A 153 -10.16 -1.98 1.78
CA MET A 153 -9.64 -0.62 1.61
C MET A 153 -8.12 -0.56 1.68
N GLY A 154 -7.49 -1.49 2.41
CA GLY A 154 -6.03 -1.60 2.43
C GLY A 154 -5.41 -1.81 1.06
N ILE A 155 -6.09 -2.53 0.17
CA ILE A 155 -5.64 -2.72 -1.21
C ILE A 155 -5.61 -1.38 -1.95
N PHE A 156 -6.69 -0.62 -1.85
CA PHE A 156 -6.81 0.69 -2.50
C PHE A 156 -5.79 1.69 -1.94
N ASP A 157 -5.60 1.70 -0.63
CA ASP A 157 -4.59 2.52 0.02
C ASP A 157 -3.18 2.18 -0.50
N ALA A 158 -2.85 0.90 -0.64
CA ALA A 158 -1.55 0.47 -1.14
C ALA A 158 -1.35 0.87 -2.61
N VAL A 159 -2.34 0.63 -3.46
CA VAL A 159 -2.27 1.02 -4.88
C VAL A 159 -2.13 2.53 -5.01
N MET A 160 -2.83 3.30 -4.18
CA MET A 160 -2.75 4.75 -4.14
C MET A 160 -1.32 5.23 -3.86
N VAL A 161 -0.66 4.63 -2.88
CA VAL A 161 0.74 4.97 -2.53
C VAL A 161 1.67 4.69 -3.72
N ALA A 162 1.48 3.56 -4.40
CA ALA A 162 2.24 3.21 -5.59
C ALA A 162 2.00 4.19 -6.73
N MET A 163 0.76 4.60 -6.95
CA MET A 163 0.40 5.58 -7.99
C MET A 163 1.07 6.93 -7.74
N VAL A 164 1.08 7.41 -6.51
CA VAL A 164 1.75 8.67 -6.14
C VAL A 164 3.24 8.60 -6.45
N PHE A 165 3.89 7.51 -6.08
CA PHE A 165 5.30 7.31 -6.41
C PHE A 165 5.52 7.37 -7.93
N ARG A 166 4.68 6.72 -8.72
CA ARG A 166 4.77 6.72 -10.18
C ARG A 166 4.63 8.12 -10.78
N LEU A 167 3.71 8.90 -10.25
CA LEU A 167 3.46 10.26 -10.75
C LEU A 167 4.62 11.23 -10.44
N GLU A 168 5.38 10.97 -9.39
CA GLU A 168 6.51 11.81 -8.97
C GLU A 168 7.86 11.31 -9.51
N HIS A 169 7.93 10.13 -10.02
CA HIS A 169 9.13 9.48 -10.54
C HIS A 169 8.84 8.79 -11.87
#